data_0c80169d3e2511f8d9cd063324b8729c
#
_entry.id   0c80169d3e2511f8d9cd063324b8729c
#
_cell.length_a   1.000
_cell.length_b   1.000
_cell.length_c   1.000
_cell.angle_alpha   90.00
_cell.angle_beta   90.00
_cell.angle_gamma   90.00
#
_symmetry.space_group_name_H-M   'P 1'
#
loop_
_entity.id
_entity.type
_entity.pdbx_description
1 polymer ?
#
loop_
_entity_poly.entity_id
_entity_poly.type
_entity_poly.pdbx_seq_one_letter_code
_entity_poly.pdbx_strand_id
1 'polypeptide(L)'
;MVLHLTSLALSHFRSHKVARLALDGRPVAIFGPNGAGKTNILEAVSLFSPGRGLRRSSAEDMARRPEALGWKLSGVLQSLSQVHEVDTWSDAGAARQVKIDGKAAAQTALGRIARVLWLIPSMDRLWIEGAEGRRRFLDRMTLSFIPDHAQVSLEYDKAMRERNRLLKDMVRDPHWYAALELRLAETGSAIHANRLQALSDLAAAQSGAQTAFPAADLTLQPGEMGMPDTVEDLRAALADGRMRDLAAGRTLIGPHRADLYGAYAAKGVPAKDCSTGEQKALLVSLILANARALAQDFGAPPLLLLDEVAAHLDADRRAALYDEICALGAQAWMTGTETALFDSLGNRAQYVEVTDTDGLSTARPL
;
A
#
# COMPACT_ATOMS: atom_id res chain seq x y z
N MET A 1 -3.98 17.10 -14.51
CA MET A 1 -2.59 16.72 -14.23
C MET A 1 -2.52 15.20 -14.15
N VAL A 2 -1.36 14.59 -14.34
CA VAL A 2 -1.25 13.13 -14.43
C VAL A 2 -0.20 12.58 -13.46
N LEU A 3 -0.37 11.33 -13.05
CA LEU A 3 0.62 10.56 -12.30
C LEU A 3 0.76 9.20 -12.98
N HIS A 4 1.87 8.98 -13.67
CA HIS A 4 2.14 7.70 -14.33
C HIS A 4 3.63 7.47 -14.55
N LEU A 5 4.03 6.21 -14.66
CA LEU A 5 5.34 5.83 -15.18
C LEU A 5 5.33 5.92 -16.70
N THR A 6 6.36 6.55 -17.27
CA THR A 6 6.63 6.57 -18.73
C THR A 6 7.63 5.51 -19.14
N SER A 7 8.44 5.02 -18.18
CA SER A 7 9.32 3.87 -18.39
C SER A 7 9.55 3.12 -17.10
N LEU A 8 9.79 1.81 -17.23
CA LEU A 8 10.16 0.92 -16.12
C LEU A 8 11.23 -0.06 -16.61
N ALA A 9 12.34 -0.15 -15.88
CA ALA A 9 13.37 -1.13 -16.10
C ALA A 9 13.65 -1.93 -14.82
N LEU A 10 13.70 -3.26 -14.96
CA LEU A 10 14.05 -4.21 -13.93
C LEU A 10 15.40 -4.85 -14.28
N SER A 11 16.28 -4.98 -13.28
CA SER A 11 17.54 -5.70 -13.40
C SER A 11 17.70 -6.64 -12.22
N HIS A 12 17.85 -7.94 -12.48
CA HIS A 12 18.01 -9.02 -11.48
C HIS A 12 16.95 -9.00 -10.36
N PHE A 13 15.72 -8.66 -10.73
CA PHE A 13 14.60 -8.54 -9.79
C PHE A 13 13.68 -9.77 -9.89
N ARG A 14 13.58 -10.56 -8.84
CA ARG A 14 12.75 -11.76 -8.77
C ARG A 14 13.12 -12.75 -9.91
N SER A 15 12.16 -13.10 -10.76
CA SER A 15 12.36 -13.96 -11.93
C SER A 15 12.87 -13.21 -13.17
N HIS A 16 12.87 -11.87 -13.15
CA HIS A 16 13.34 -11.07 -14.30
C HIS A 16 14.84 -10.78 -14.21
N LYS A 17 15.61 -11.27 -15.19
CA LYS A 17 17.02 -10.86 -15.34
C LYS A 17 17.13 -9.44 -15.86
N VAL A 18 16.38 -9.15 -16.93
CA VAL A 18 16.23 -7.81 -17.49
C VAL A 18 14.82 -7.70 -18.06
N ALA A 19 14.09 -6.63 -17.69
CA ALA A 19 12.86 -6.25 -18.39
C ALA A 19 12.85 -4.74 -18.59
N ARG A 20 12.34 -4.27 -19.71
CA ARG A 20 12.20 -2.84 -20.03
C ARG A 20 10.84 -2.61 -20.66
N LEU A 21 10.07 -1.68 -20.09
CA LEU A 21 8.75 -1.31 -20.57
C LEU A 21 8.73 0.19 -20.84
N ALA A 22 8.34 0.56 -22.07
CA ALA A 22 7.97 1.92 -22.43
C ALA A 22 6.46 2.08 -22.27
N LEU A 23 6.03 3.15 -21.64
CA LEU A 23 4.66 3.33 -21.16
C LEU A 23 4.13 4.70 -21.60
N ASP A 24 2.84 4.78 -21.90
CA ASP A 24 2.17 5.98 -22.41
C ASP A 24 1.11 6.58 -21.46
N GLY A 25 1.05 6.10 -20.24
CA GLY A 25 0.13 6.57 -19.22
C GLY A 25 -1.22 5.84 -19.18
N ARG A 26 -1.58 5.06 -20.22
CA ARG A 26 -2.76 4.20 -20.20
C ARG A 26 -2.64 3.10 -19.15
N PRO A 27 -3.76 2.48 -18.72
CA PRO A 27 -3.73 1.24 -17.96
C PRO A 27 -2.84 0.18 -18.63
N VAL A 28 -2.18 -0.67 -17.84
CA VAL A 28 -1.28 -1.73 -18.31
C VAL A 28 -1.88 -3.09 -17.95
N ALA A 29 -2.30 -3.84 -18.96
CA ALA A 29 -2.83 -5.20 -18.83
C ALA A 29 -1.69 -6.21 -19.02
N ILE A 30 -1.32 -6.90 -17.94
CA ILE A 30 -0.24 -7.87 -17.91
C ILE A 30 -0.85 -9.28 -17.87
N PHE A 31 -0.58 -10.09 -18.85
CA PHE A 31 -1.15 -11.44 -18.93
C PHE A 31 -0.07 -12.50 -19.22
N GLY A 32 -0.42 -13.75 -18.95
CA GLY A 32 0.45 -14.90 -19.13
C GLY A 32 0.20 -15.99 -18.10
N PRO A 33 0.85 -17.14 -18.20
CA PRO A 33 0.64 -18.28 -17.30
C PRO A 33 0.87 -17.94 -15.83
N ASN A 34 0.29 -18.75 -14.93
CA ASN A 34 0.60 -18.65 -13.51
C ASN A 34 2.08 -18.94 -13.26
N GLY A 35 2.70 -18.19 -12.37
CA GLY A 35 4.13 -18.30 -12.09
C GLY A 35 5.05 -17.58 -13.08
N ALA A 36 4.55 -17.05 -14.21
CA ALA A 36 5.37 -16.38 -15.23
C ALA A 36 6.08 -15.10 -14.77
N GLY A 37 5.75 -14.56 -13.58
CA GLY A 37 6.40 -13.36 -13.06
C GLY A 37 5.59 -12.07 -13.20
N LYS A 38 4.31 -12.12 -13.54
CA LYS A 38 3.41 -10.94 -13.66
C LYS A 38 3.39 -10.09 -12.40
N THR A 39 3.10 -10.72 -11.24
CA THR A 39 3.09 -10.04 -9.93
C THR A 39 4.46 -9.45 -9.57
N ASN A 40 5.56 -9.97 -10.11
CA ASN A 40 6.89 -9.40 -9.87
C ASN A 40 7.03 -8.01 -10.50
N ILE A 41 6.38 -7.75 -11.63
CA ILE A 41 6.33 -6.42 -12.25
C ILE A 41 5.51 -5.47 -11.36
N LEU A 42 4.34 -5.89 -10.85
CA LEU A 42 3.56 -5.08 -9.90
C LEU A 42 4.36 -4.79 -8.62
N GLU A 43 5.08 -5.79 -8.12
CA GLU A 43 5.95 -5.62 -6.95
C GLU A 43 7.05 -4.58 -7.23
N ALA A 44 7.66 -4.59 -8.41
CA ALA A 44 8.62 -3.59 -8.83
C ALA A 44 8.01 -2.18 -8.82
N VAL A 45 6.81 -1.99 -9.40
CA VAL A 45 6.11 -0.69 -9.39
C VAL A 45 5.77 -0.27 -7.96
N SER A 46 5.39 -1.19 -7.07
CA SER A 46 5.08 -0.87 -5.67
C SER A 46 6.25 -0.28 -4.90
N LEU A 47 7.48 -0.54 -5.35
CA LEU A 47 8.71 0.00 -4.76
C LEU A 47 9.01 1.45 -5.16
N PHE A 48 8.22 2.05 -6.04
CA PHE A 48 8.22 3.52 -6.24
C PHE A 48 7.41 4.27 -5.16
N SER A 49 7.08 3.58 -4.08
CA SER A 49 6.46 4.14 -2.88
C SER A 49 7.25 3.79 -1.61
N PRO A 50 7.00 4.46 -0.47
CA PRO A 50 7.60 4.10 0.81
C PRO A 50 7.28 2.68 1.27
N GLY A 51 8.21 2.06 1.98
CA GLY A 51 8.05 0.74 2.59
C GLY A 51 8.59 -0.42 1.75
N ARG A 52 8.14 -1.64 2.07
CA ARG A 52 8.69 -2.91 1.53
C ARG A 52 7.94 -3.44 0.31
N GLY A 53 7.19 -2.59 -0.39
CA GLY A 53 6.37 -3.01 -1.53
C GLY A 53 5.19 -3.90 -1.14
N LEU A 54 4.46 -4.38 -2.15
CA LEU A 54 3.19 -5.10 -1.98
C LEU A 54 3.31 -6.44 -1.24
N ARG A 55 4.43 -7.18 -1.41
CA ARG A 55 4.68 -8.47 -0.73
C ARG A 55 5.42 -8.32 0.60
N ARG A 56 5.92 -7.13 0.93
CA ARG A 56 6.68 -6.84 2.16
C ARG A 56 7.94 -7.69 2.34
N SER A 57 8.54 -8.10 1.25
CA SER A 57 9.75 -8.92 1.24
C SER A 57 10.97 -8.15 1.76
N SER A 58 11.98 -8.88 2.22
CA SER A 58 13.30 -8.29 2.48
C SER A 58 13.96 -7.88 1.15
N ALA A 59 14.92 -6.96 1.21
CA ALA A 59 15.64 -6.55 0.01
C ALA A 59 16.42 -7.74 -0.63
N GLU A 60 16.93 -8.64 0.19
CA GLU A 60 17.60 -9.86 -0.23
C GLU A 60 16.66 -10.81 -0.98
N ASP A 61 15.42 -11.00 -0.49
CA ASP A 61 14.45 -11.90 -1.12
C ASP A 61 13.94 -11.38 -2.47
N MET A 62 14.14 -10.11 -2.78
CA MET A 62 13.78 -9.51 -4.07
C MET A 62 14.82 -9.77 -5.15
N ALA A 63 16.06 -10.12 -4.76
CA ALA A 63 17.13 -10.43 -5.72
C ALA A 63 16.82 -11.71 -6.50
N ARG A 64 17.19 -11.69 -7.78
CA ARG A 64 17.06 -12.87 -8.63
C ARG A 64 17.97 -14.00 -8.15
N ARG A 65 17.40 -15.18 -8.05
CA ARG A 65 18.15 -16.44 -7.78
C ARG A 65 18.35 -17.19 -9.09
N PRO A 66 19.50 -17.87 -9.29
CA PRO A 66 20.56 -18.16 -8.30
C PRO A 66 21.64 -17.07 -8.15
N GLU A 67 21.66 -16.03 -8.99
CA GLU A 67 22.78 -15.07 -9.07
C GLU A 67 22.97 -14.28 -7.77
N ALA A 68 21.87 -13.86 -7.11
CA ALA A 68 21.86 -13.12 -5.84
C ALA A 68 22.80 -11.90 -5.77
N LEU A 69 23.04 -11.24 -6.92
CA LEU A 69 23.96 -10.10 -7.08
C LEU A 69 23.39 -8.76 -6.54
N GLY A 70 22.18 -8.80 -6.01
CA GLY A 70 21.36 -7.61 -5.75
C GLY A 70 20.37 -7.37 -6.89
N TRP A 71 19.69 -6.23 -6.86
CA TRP A 71 18.70 -5.87 -7.87
C TRP A 71 18.62 -4.36 -8.05
N LYS A 72 18.17 -3.93 -9.21
CA LYS A 72 17.91 -2.51 -9.50
C LYS A 72 16.60 -2.34 -10.27
N LEU A 73 15.83 -1.34 -9.87
CA LEU A 73 14.67 -0.83 -10.59
C LEU A 73 14.94 0.63 -10.96
N SER A 74 14.67 0.97 -12.20
CA SER A 74 14.73 2.34 -12.70
C SER A 74 13.41 2.69 -13.36
N GLY A 75 12.89 3.88 -13.10
CA GLY A 75 11.67 4.36 -13.71
C GLY A 75 11.69 5.85 -13.92
N VAL A 76 10.98 6.31 -14.95
CA VAL A 76 10.68 7.71 -15.18
C VAL A 76 9.23 7.93 -14.81
N LEU A 77 9.01 8.79 -13.84
CA LEU A 77 7.70 9.09 -13.27
C LEU A 77 7.29 10.51 -13.69
N GLN A 78 6.18 10.62 -14.43
CA GLN A 78 5.48 11.89 -14.59
C GLN A 78 4.61 12.10 -13.35
N SER A 79 4.91 13.12 -12.56
CA SER A 79 4.14 13.50 -11.36
C SER A 79 3.66 14.94 -11.51
N LEU A 80 2.38 15.10 -11.75
CA LEU A 80 1.73 16.38 -12.03
C LEU A 80 2.40 17.07 -13.23
N SER A 81 3.13 18.17 -12.99
CA SER A 81 3.88 18.92 -14.01
C SER A 81 5.37 18.61 -14.05
N GLN A 82 5.85 17.70 -13.19
CA GLN A 82 7.27 17.36 -13.07
C GLN A 82 7.56 15.94 -13.53
N VAL A 83 8.77 15.76 -14.05
CA VAL A 83 9.30 14.44 -14.42
C VAL A 83 10.41 14.10 -13.45
N HIS A 84 10.34 12.91 -12.88
CA HIS A 84 11.35 12.40 -11.93
C HIS A 84 11.97 11.12 -12.46
N GLU A 85 13.30 11.07 -12.45
CA GLU A 85 14.04 9.82 -12.62
C GLU A 85 14.21 9.17 -11.24
N VAL A 86 13.70 7.97 -11.08
CA VAL A 86 13.75 7.24 -9.81
C VAL A 86 14.50 5.94 -9.99
N ASP A 87 15.59 5.79 -9.26
CA ASP A 87 16.31 4.53 -9.08
C ASP A 87 16.09 4.00 -7.67
N THR A 88 15.79 2.71 -7.58
CA THR A 88 15.82 2.00 -6.28
C THR A 88 16.51 0.65 -6.46
N TRP A 89 17.38 0.30 -5.53
CA TRP A 89 18.21 -0.89 -5.65
C TRP A 89 18.61 -1.43 -4.29
N SER A 90 19.13 -2.63 -4.28
CA SER A 90 19.85 -3.22 -3.16
C SER A 90 21.05 -3.98 -3.72
N ASP A 91 22.22 -3.69 -3.24
CA ASP A 91 23.39 -4.52 -3.43
C ASP A 91 23.26 -5.78 -2.56
N ALA A 92 23.94 -6.86 -2.92
CA ALA A 92 23.79 -8.14 -2.23
C ALA A 92 23.92 -8.01 -0.70
N GLY A 93 22.85 -8.37 0.03
CA GLY A 93 22.77 -8.28 1.49
C GLY A 93 22.61 -6.88 2.09
N ALA A 94 22.55 -5.82 1.27
CA ALA A 94 22.40 -4.46 1.73
C ALA A 94 20.92 -4.02 1.87
N ALA A 95 20.71 -2.96 2.65
CA ALA A 95 19.40 -2.31 2.72
C ALA A 95 19.07 -1.62 1.39
N ARG A 96 17.78 -1.59 1.05
CA ARG A 96 17.26 -0.87 -0.13
C ARG A 96 17.64 0.60 -0.10
N GLN A 97 18.18 1.10 -1.21
CA GLN A 97 18.54 2.49 -1.45
C GLN A 97 17.63 3.13 -2.49
N VAL A 98 17.56 4.45 -2.50
CA VAL A 98 16.76 5.25 -3.43
C VAL A 98 17.56 6.45 -3.91
N LYS A 99 17.44 6.77 -5.21
CA LYS A 99 17.81 8.06 -5.80
C LYS A 99 16.61 8.66 -6.52
N ILE A 100 16.44 9.96 -6.39
CA ILE A 100 15.47 10.76 -7.14
C ILE A 100 16.26 11.85 -7.85
N ASP A 101 16.12 11.92 -9.17
CA ASP A 101 16.82 12.91 -10.02
C ASP A 101 18.35 12.89 -9.79
N GLY A 102 18.91 11.69 -9.70
CA GLY A 102 20.34 11.45 -9.47
C GLY A 102 20.82 11.68 -8.03
N LYS A 103 19.98 12.18 -7.12
CA LYS A 103 20.34 12.48 -5.72
C LYS A 103 19.85 11.38 -4.79
N ALA A 104 20.70 10.98 -3.84
CA ALA A 104 20.30 10.03 -2.78
C ALA A 104 19.13 10.60 -1.96
N ALA A 105 18.13 9.77 -1.71
CA ALA A 105 16.92 10.15 -1.00
C ALA A 105 16.48 9.08 0.01
N ALA A 106 15.79 9.51 1.06
CA ALA A 106 15.09 8.57 1.94
C ALA A 106 13.91 7.92 1.20
N GLN A 107 13.59 6.66 1.53
CA GLN A 107 12.44 5.98 0.93
C GLN A 107 11.12 6.74 1.16
N THR A 108 10.99 7.46 2.27
CA THR A 108 9.81 8.28 2.59
C THR A 108 9.59 9.43 1.60
N ALA A 109 10.66 9.93 0.96
CA ALA A 109 10.55 10.97 -0.06
C ALA A 109 9.75 10.54 -1.29
N LEU A 110 9.73 9.24 -1.61
CA LEU A 110 8.92 8.69 -2.70
C LEU A 110 7.43 8.99 -2.52
N GLY A 111 6.93 9.02 -1.29
CA GLY A 111 5.53 9.34 -1.00
C GLY A 111 5.11 10.76 -1.40
N ARG A 112 6.06 11.67 -1.63
CA ARG A 112 5.76 13.04 -2.07
C ARG A 112 5.63 13.18 -3.59
N ILE A 113 6.27 12.30 -4.34
CA ILE A 113 6.26 12.31 -5.81
C ILE A 113 5.39 11.23 -6.43
N ALA A 114 5.07 10.16 -5.68
CA ALA A 114 4.25 9.06 -6.15
C ALA A 114 3.15 8.71 -5.12
N ARG A 115 1.97 8.41 -5.64
CA ARG A 115 0.86 7.81 -4.90
C ARG A 115 0.63 6.43 -5.48
N VAL A 116 0.80 5.38 -4.68
CA VAL A 116 0.68 3.99 -5.14
C VAL A 116 -0.24 3.22 -4.21
N LEU A 117 -1.29 2.65 -4.77
CA LEU A 117 -2.22 1.78 -4.06
C LEU A 117 -2.23 0.40 -4.70
N TRP A 118 -2.54 -0.61 -3.94
CA TRP A 118 -2.66 -1.96 -4.47
C TRP A 118 -3.78 -2.77 -3.84
N LEU A 119 -4.29 -3.68 -4.62
CA LEU A 119 -5.17 -4.76 -4.20
C LEU A 119 -4.58 -6.07 -4.72
N ILE A 120 -4.28 -6.98 -3.83
CA ILE A 120 -3.62 -8.26 -4.10
C ILE A 120 -4.40 -9.41 -3.47
N PRO A 121 -4.29 -10.65 -3.96
CA PRO A 121 -5.09 -11.78 -3.49
C PRO A 121 -5.02 -12.03 -1.98
N SER A 122 -3.87 -11.75 -1.34
CA SER A 122 -3.76 -11.87 0.12
C SER A 122 -4.66 -10.91 0.90
N MET A 123 -5.20 -9.87 0.28
CA MET A 123 -6.14 -8.93 0.89
C MET A 123 -7.59 -9.41 0.80
N ASP A 124 -7.91 -10.43 0.02
CA ASP A 124 -9.27 -10.97 -0.10
C ASP A 124 -9.83 -11.44 1.25
N ARG A 125 -8.93 -11.77 2.20
CA ARG A 125 -9.29 -12.15 3.57
C ARG A 125 -9.16 -11.03 4.60
N LEU A 126 -9.00 -9.78 4.17
CA LEU A 126 -8.74 -8.62 5.03
C LEU A 126 -9.75 -8.50 6.18
N TRP A 127 -11.03 -8.71 5.86
CA TRP A 127 -12.11 -8.54 6.83
C TRP A 127 -12.23 -9.70 7.83
N ILE A 128 -11.69 -10.87 7.49
CA ILE A 128 -11.76 -12.10 8.30
C ILE A 128 -10.51 -12.27 9.17
N GLU A 129 -9.34 -11.85 8.65
CA GLU A 129 -8.06 -11.98 9.35
C GLU A 129 -7.89 -10.98 10.50
N GLY A 130 -6.74 -11.07 11.19
CA GLY A 130 -6.46 -10.20 12.33
C GLY A 130 -6.31 -8.71 11.99
N ALA A 131 -6.46 -7.86 12.99
CA ALA A 131 -6.42 -6.40 12.89
C ALA A 131 -5.13 -5.83 12.26
N GLU A 132 -4.02 -6.57 12.30
CA GLU A 132 -2.75 -6.10 11.71
C GLU A 132 -2.84 -5.87 10.20
N GLY A 133 -3.50 -6.79 9.46
CA GLY A 133 -3.76 -6.64 8.03
C GLY A 133 -4.57 -5.39 7.74
N ARG A 134 -5.66 -5.18 8.49
CA ARG A 134 -6.55 -4.01 8.35
C ARG A 134 -5.86 -2.69 8.68
N ARG A 135 -5.02 -2.63 9.72
CA ARG A 135 -4.20 -1.43 10.00
C ARG A 135 -3.25 -1.11 8.84
N ARG A 136 -2.56 -2.11 8.30
CA ARG A 136 -1.66 -1.91 7.14
C ARG A 136 -2.39 -1.41 5.90
N PHE A 137 -3.59 -1.93 5.65
CA PHE A 137 -4.43 -1.46 4.56
C PHE A 137 -4.82 0.01 4.76
N LEU A 138 -5.29 0.37 5.97
CA LEU A 138 -5.62 1.75 6.32
C LEU A 138 -4.40 2.66 6.22
N ASP A 139 -3.23 2.25 6.76
CA ASP A 139 -2.00 3.05 6.69
C ASP A 139 -1.54 3.28 5.25
N ARG A 140 -1.77 2.33 4.35
CA ARG A 140 -1.48 2.50 2.92
C ARG A 140 -2.40 3.55 2.29
N MET A 141 -3.68 3.53 2.61
CA MET A 141 -4.63 4.56 2.16
C MET A 141 -4.30 5.92 2.76
N THR A 142 -4.03 5.97 4.06
CA THR A 142 -3.60 7.19 4.76
C THR A 142 -2.35 7.80 4.12
N LEU A 143 -1.35 6.97 3.81
CA LEU A 143 -0.11 7.41 3.17
C LEU A 143 -0.34 8.04 1.79
N SER A 144 -1.35 7.60 1.06
CA SER A 144 -1.66 8.17 -0.25
C SER A 144 -2.19 9.59 -0.15
N PHE A 145 -2.93 9.91 0.90
CA PHE A 145 -3.42 11.28 1.20
C PHE A 145 -2.36 12.12 1.90
N ILE A 146 -1.70 11.55 2.91
CA ILE A 146 -0.78 12.24 3.82
C ILE A 146 0.61 11.59 3.73
N PRO A 147 1.51 12.06 2.83
CA PRO A 147 2.84 11.45 2.64
C PRO A 147 3.70 11.38 3.90
N ASP A 148 3.57 12.35 4.78
CA ASP A 148 4.34 12.43 6.03
C ASP A 148 3.95 11.31 7.02
N HIS A 149 2.81 10.64 6.81
CA HIS A 149 2.40 9.46 7.58
C HIS A 149 3.47 8.34 7.56
N ALA A 150 4.24 8.22 6.47
CA ALA A 150 5.34 7.25 6.38
C ALA A 150 6.44 7.55 7.40
N GLN A 151 6.85 8.81 7.53
CA GLN A 151 7.89 9.23 8.46
C GLN A 151 7.43 9.07 9.90
N VAL A 152 6.22 9.54 10.20
CA VAL A 152 5.61 9.42 11.53
C VAL A 152 5.49 7.95 11.97
N SER A 153 5.07 7.07 11.05
CA SER A 153 4.98 5.63 11.33
C SER A 153 6.33 4.99 11.60
N LEU A 154 7.39 5.36 10.87
CA LEU A 154 8.75 4.86 11.11
C LEU A 154 9.29 5.29 12.48
N GLU A 155 9.06 6.54 12.87
CA GLU A 155 9.46 7.06 14.17
C GLU A 155 8.72 6.38 15.31
N TYR A 156 7.40 6.19 15.15
CA TYR A 156 6.57 5.44 16.09
C TYR A 156 7.07 4.00 16.27
N ASP A 157 7.29 3.29 15.17
CA ASP A 157 7.76 1.90 15.18
C ASP A 157 9.15 1.78 15.83
N LYS A 158 10.03 2.77 15.63
CA LYS A 158 11.35 2.79 16.27
C LYS A 158 11.20 2.95 17.78
N ALA A 159 10.48 3.97 18.24
CA ALA A 159 10.25 4.23 19.66
C ALA A 159 9.53 3.04 20.34
N MET A 160 8.57 2.42 19.63
CA MET A 160 7.86 1.24 20.11
C MET A 160 8.80 0.04 20.32
N ARG A 161 9.70 -0.24 19.37
CA ARG A 161 10.67 -1.34 19.52
C ARG A 161 11.62 -1.09 20.68
N GLU A 162 12.11 0.13 20.83
CA GLU A 162 13.01 0.51 21.92
C GLU A 162 12.29 0.41 23.28
N ARG A 163 11.05 0.94 23.40
CA ARG A 163 10.28 0.81 24.63
C ARG A 163 9.96 -0.66 24.96
N ASN A 164 9.52 -1.44 23.99
CA ASN A 164 9.24 -2.85 24.20
C ASN A 164 10.49 -3.68 24.57
N ARG A 165 11.68 -3.26 24.14
CA ARG A 165 12.94 -3.85 24.59
C ARG A 165 13.15 -3.58 26.09
N LEU A 166 13.02 -2.33 26.54
CA LEU A 166 13.14 -1.97 27.95
C LEU A 166 12.15 -2.75 28.82
N LEU A 167 10.89 -2.91 28.34
CA LEU A 167 9.86 -3.69 29.02
C LEU A 167 10.24 -5.18 29.17
N LYS A 168 10.78 -5.78 28.10
CA LYS A 168 11.24 -7.19 28.12
C LYS A 168 12.46 -7.38 29.04
N ASP A 169 13.35 -6.42 29.05
CA ASP A 169 14.55 -6.41 29.89
C ASP A 169 14.23 -6.03 31.36
N MET A 170 12.93 -5.85 31.69
CA MET A 170 12.41 -5.52 33.02
C MET A 170 13.02 -4.27 33.63
N VAL A 171 13.43 -3.29 32.81
CA VAL A 171 13.94 -2.00 33.26
C VAL A 171 12.83 -1.25 34.00
N ARG A 172 13.10 -0.79 35.22
CA ARG A 172 12.09 -0.11 36.06
C ARG A 172 12.34 1.40 36.21
N ASP A 173 13.54 1.88 35.88
CA ASP A 173 13.86 3.30 36.00
C ASP A 173 13.01 4.12 34.98
N PRO A 174 12.15 5.03 35.48
CA PRO A 174 11.25 5.80 34.62
C PRO A 174 11.97 6.76 33.67
N HIS A 175 13.20 7.15 33.96
CA HIS A 175 13.97 8.05 33.11
C HIS A 175 14.25 7.46 31.71
N TRP A 176 14.45 6.15 31.62
CA TRP A 176 14.64 5.46 30.34
C TRP A 176 13.39 5.48 29.43
N TYR A 177 12.20 5.61 30.03
CA TYR A 177 10.95 5.64 29.29
C TYR A 177 10.52 7.02 28.86
N ALA A 178 10.90 8.09 29.59
CA ALA A 178 10.32 9.43 29.44
C ALA A 178 10.40 9.98 28.00
N ALA A 179 11.58 9.87 27.37
CA ALA A 179 11.78 10.33 25.98
C ALA A 179 11.05 9.46 24.96
N LEU A 180 11.04 8.13 25.18
CA LEU A 180 10.34 7.17 24.30
C LEU A 180 8.82 7.35 24.38
N GLU A 181 8.28 7.57 25.58
CA GLU A 181 6.84 7.79 25.78
C GLU A 181 6.39 9.14 25.21
N LEU A 182 7.19 10.18 25.31
CA LEU A 182 6.93 11.44 24.64
C LEU A 182 6.86 11.22 23.10
N ARG A 183 7.88 10.57 22.53
CA ARG A 183 7.91 10.29 21.09
C ARG A 183 6.75 9.41 20.64
N LEU A 184 6.40 8.40 21.43
CA LEU A 184 5.25 7.53 21.16
C LEU A 184 3.93 8.30 21.24
N ALA A 185 3.78 9.23 22.16
CA ALA A 185 2.59 10.05 22.29
C ALA A 185 2.43 11.00 21.11
N GLU A 186 3.49 11.75 20.75
CA GLU A 186 3.49 12.67 19.60
C GLU A 186 3.17 11.94 18.29
N THR A 187 3.94 10.89 17.99
CA THR A 187 3.78 10.15 16.74
C THR A 187 2.53 9.28 16.73
N GLY A 188 2.13 8.75 17.87
CA GLY A 188 0.92 7.93 18.02
C GLY A 188 -0.35 8.74 17.82
N SER A 189 -0.45 9.94 18.40
CA SER A 189 -1.57 10.85 18.19
C SER A 189 -1.63 11.32 16.74
N ALA A 190 -0.48 11.61 16.12
CA ALA A 190 -0.42 11.97 14.69
C ALA A 190 -0.89 10.82 13.78
N ILE A 191 -0.48 9.57 14.03
CA ILE A 191 -0.97 8.39 13.28
C ILE A 191 -2.48 8.27 13.41
N HIS A 192 -3.02 8.42 14.62
CA HIS A 192 -4.47 8.31 14.86
C HIS A 192 -5.23 9.40 14.11
N ALA A 193 -4.82 10.65 14.21
CA ALA A 193 -5.42 11.79 13.51
C ALA A 193 -5.38 11.61 11.99
N ASN A 194 -4.23 11.20 11.44
CA ASN A 194 -4.07 10.95 10.02
C ASN A 194 -5.01 9.84 9.50
N ARG A 195 -5.20 8.77 10.29
CA ARG A 195 -6.14 7.70 9.94
C ARG A 195 -7.58 8.17 9.94
N LEU A 196 -7.99 8.97 10.93
CA LEU A 196 -9.34 9.55 10.98
C LEU A 196 -9.59 10.48 9.80
N GLN A 197 -8.61 11.31 9.43
CA GLN A 197 -8.70 12.17 8.25
C GLN A 197 -8.88 11.32 6.97
N ALA A 198 -8.07 10.28 6.80
CA ALA A 198 -8.17 9.40 5.64
C ALA A 198 -9.54 8.70 5.55
N LEU A 199 -10.11 8.29 6.69
CA LEU A 199 -11.47 7.71 6.72
C LEU A 199 -12.54 8.73 6.34
N SER A 200 -12.40 9.97 6.77
CA SER A 200 -13.29 11.08 6.38
C SER A 200 -13.23 11.34 4.86
N ASP A 201 -12.02 11.40 4.29
CA ASP A 201 -11.80 11.63 2.85
C ASP A 201 -12.38 10.47 2.02
N LEU A 202 -12.22 9.23 2.48
CA LEU A 202 -12.81 8.06 1.83
C LEU A 202 -14.34 8.08 1.89
N ALA A 203 -14.92 8.44 3.04
CA ALA A 203 -16.36 8.53 3.19
C ALA A 203 -16.95 9.62 2.27
N ALA A 204 -16.31 10.79 2.20
CA ALA A 204 -16.69 11.86 1.28
C ALA A 204 -16.62 11.42 -0.19
N ALA A 205 -15.55 10.71 -0.58
CA ALA A 205 -15.37 10.22 -1.96
C ALA A 205 -16.32 9.07 -2.35
N GLN A 206 -16.90 8.37 -1.40
CA GLN A 206 -17.95 7.37 -1.63
C GLN A 206 -19.34 8.02 -1.74
N SER A 207 -19.55 9.13 -1.02
CA SER A 207 -20.85 9.82 -1.00
C SER A 207 -21.17 10.40 -2.38
N GLY A 208 -22.29 9.98 -2.95
CA GLY A 208 -22.72 10.45 -4.26
C GLY A 208 -21.94 9.92 -5.47
N ALA A 209 -20.99 9.02 -5.25
CA ALA A 209 -20.24 8.40 -6.35
C ALA A 209 -21.16 7.50 -7.21
N GLN A 210 -21.12 7.73 -8.52
CA GLN A 210 -21.80 6.85 -9.49
C GLN A 210 -20.88 5.69 -9.81
N THR A 211 -21.11 4.54 -9.18
CA THR A 211 -20.25 3.36 -9.28
C THR A 211 -21.06 2.07 -9.17
N ALA A 212 -20.60 1.00 -9.83
CA ALA A 212 -21.16 -0.34 -9.70
C ALA A 212 -20.74 -1.06 -8.39
N PHE A 213 -19.85 -0.44 -7.59
CA PHE A 213 -19.30 -1.04 -6.38
C PHE A 213 -20.00 -0.51 -5.13
N PRO A 214 -20.20 -1.37 -4.10
CA PRO A 214 -20.90 -0.98 -2.89
C PRO A 214 -20.09 -0.01 -2.04
N ALA A 215 -20.74 0.94 -1.38
CA ALA A 215 -20.10 1.76 -0.37
C ALA A 215 -19.80 0.96 0.91
N ALA A 216 -18.69 1.29 1.55
CA ALA A 216 -18.29 0.74 2.85
C ALA A 216 -18.34 1.81 3.93
N ASP A 217 -19.05 1.54 5.02
CA ASP A 217 -18.94 2.34 6.24
C ASP A 217 -17.71 1.87 7.02
N LEU A 218 -16.77 2.79 7.24
CA LEU A 218 -15.52 2.51 7.91
C LEU A 218 -15.44 3.23 9.26
N THR A 219 -14.97 2.52 10.28
CA THR A 219 -14.77 3.08 11.62
C THR A 219 -13.45 2.60 12.20
N LEU A 220 -12.67 3.52 12.78
CA LEU A 220 -11.46 3.19 13.52
C LEU A 220 -11.84 2.87 14.97
N GLN A 221 -11.75 1.61 15.31
CA GLN A 221 -12.01 1.14 16.68
C GLN A 221 -10.71 1.19 17.50
N PRO A 222 -10.71 1.84 18.67
CA PRO A 222 -9.54 1.80 19.54
C PRO A 222 -9.31 0.40 20.11
N GLY A 223 -8.10 0.14 20.60
CA GLY A 223 -7.83 -1.08 21.37
C GLY A 223 -8.55 -1.08 22.72
N GLU A 224 -8.48 -2.20 23.46
CA GLU A 224 -9.15 -2.39 24.76
C GLU A 224 -8.88 -1.26 25.78
N MET A 225 -7.70 -0.64 25.71
CA MET A 225 -7.30 0.46 26.60
C MET A 225 -7.75 1.84 26.09
N GLY A 226 -8.52 1.90 25.01
CA GLY A 226 -8.89 3.16 24.36
C GLY A 226 -7.75 3.78 23.57
N MET A 227 -8.01 5.00 23.08
CA MET A 227 -7.01 5.88 22.46
C MET A 227 -7.25 7.28 23.00
N PRO A 228 -6.34 7.82 23.83
CA PRO A 228 -6.47 9.18 24.36
C PRO A 228 -6.50 10.26 23.28
N ASP A 229 -7.24 11.33 23.51
CA ASP A 229 -7.51 12.36 22.51
C ASP A 229 -6.32 13.31 22.31
N THR A 230 -5.54 13.56 23.38
CA THR A 230 -4.40 14.50 23.31
C THR A 230 -3.05 13.78 23.43
N VAL A 231 -1.98 14.45 23.01
CA VAL A 231 -0.60 13.96 23.18
C VAL A 231 -0.26 13.80 24.66
N GLU A 232 -0.68 14.76 25.49
CA GLU A 232 -0.45 14.77 26.93
C GLU A 232 -1.15 13.60 27.60
N ASP A 233 -2.39 13.34 27.27
CA ASP A 233 -3.17 12.22 27.81
C ASP A 233 -2.59 10.88 27.37
N LEU A 234 -2.17 10.73 26.11
CA LEU A 234 -1.52 9.51 25.65
C LEU A 234 -0.18 9.30 26.34
N ARG A 235 0.60 10.34 26.56
CA ARG A 235 1.86 10.27 27.31
C ARG A 235 1.61 9.85 28.76
N ALA A 236 0.64 10.46 29.43
CA ALA A 236 0.24 10.08 30.78
C ALA A 236 -0.20 8.62 30.84
N ALA A 237 -1.08 8.19 29.94
CA ALA A 237 -1.56 6.80 29.89
C ALA A 237 -0.43 5.78 29.63
N LEU A 238 0.59 6.13 28.83
CA LEU A 238 1.78 5.28 28.64
C LEU A 238 2.61 5.19 29.92
N ALA A 239 2.75 6.30 30.66
CA ALA A 239 3.49 6.33 31.92
C ALA A 239 2.76 5.55 33.03
N ASP A 240 1.48 5.78 33.21
CA ASP A 240 0.66 5.13 34.23
C ASP A 240 0.47 3.61 33.95
N GLY A 241 0.48 3.25 32.67
CA GLY A 241 0.37 1.87 32.19
C GLY A 241 1.62 1.01 32.34
N ARG A 242 2.79 1.57 32.71
CA ARG A 242 4.10 0.84 32.67
C ARG A 242 4.09 -0.48 33.41
N MET A 243 3.47 -0.56 34.58
CA MET A 243 3.47 -1.81 35.35
C MET A 243 2.70 -2.93 34.65
N ARG A 244 1.60 -2.60 33.94
CA ARG A 244 0.86 -3.55 33.09
C ARG A 244 1.67 -3.93 31.86
N ASP A 245 2.31 -2.95 31.22
CA ASP A 245 3.18 -3.16 30.06
C ASP A 245 4.41 -4.03 30.40
N LEU A 246 5.01 -3.84 31.58
CA LEU A 246 6.07 -4.70 32.11
C LEU A 246 5.61 -6.14 32.29
N ALA A 247 4.43 -6.34 32.89
CA ALA A 247 3.86 -7.67 33.05
C ALA A 247 3.54 -8.35 31.70
N ALA A 248 3.14 -7.57 30.68
CA ALA A 248 2.85 -8.04 29.32
C ALA A 248 4.09 -8.15 28.42
N GLY A 249 5.24 -7.56 28.81
CA GLY A 249 6.45 -7.44 27.99
C GLY A 249 6.27 -6.62 26.72
N ARG A 250 5.25 -5.77 26.68
CA ARG A 250 4.91 -4.97 25.49
C ARG A 250 3.99 -3.79 25.83
N THR A 251 3.99 -2.78 24.96
CA THR A 251 3.09 -1.62 25.05
C THR A 251 1.65 -2.03 24.69
N LEU A 252 0.67 -1.67 25.53
CA LEU A 252 -0.73 -2.07 25.41
C LEU A 252 -1.67 -0.97 24.92
N ILE A 253 -1.23 0.31 24.92
CA ILE A 253 -2.01 1.46 24.49
C ILE A 253 -1.38 2.17 23.30
N GLY A 254 -2.21 2.68 22.39
CA GLY A 254 -1.78 3.45 21.23
C GLY A 254 -2.33 2.96 19.88
N PRO A 255 -2.03 3.63 18.76
CA PRO A 255 -2.64 3.37 17.44
C PRO A 255 -2.30 1.99 16.86
N HIS A 256 -1.24 1.31 17.35
CA HIS A 256 -0.90 -0.06 16.97
C HIS A 256 -1.89 -1.10 17.52
N ARG A 257 -2.77 -0.71 18.46
CA ARG A 257 -3.84 -1.55 19.04
C ARG A 257 -5.20 -1.30 18.41
N ALA A 258 -5.34 -0.23 17.61
CA ALA A 258 -6.59 0.06 16.93
C ALA A 258 -6.92 -0.97 15.84
N ASP A 259 -8.18 -1.06 15.47
CA ASP A 259 -8.67 -1.90 14.39
C ASP A 259 -9.53 -1.09 13.42
N LEU A 260 -9.50 -1.45 12.13
CA LEU A 260 -10.40 -0.91 11.12
C LEU A 260 -11.63 -1.82 11.04
N TYR A 261 -12.76 -1.31 11.46
CA TYR A 261 -14.05 -1.95 11.25
C TYR A 261 -14.68 -1.46 9.95
N GLY A 262 -15.25 -2.37 9.17
CA GLY A 262 -15.99 -2.06 7.95
C GLY A 262 -17.35 -2.74 7.93
N ALA A 263 -18.33 -2.07 7.35
CA ALA A 263 -19.65 -2.63 7.08
C ALA A 263 -20.07 -2.32 5.63
N TYR A 264 -20.90 -3.18 5.05
CA TYR A 264 -21.57 -2.92 3.78
C TYR A 264 -22.67 -1.87 4.02
N ALA A 265 -22.46 -0.63 3.60
CA ALA A 265 -23.32 0.50 3.97
C ALA A 265 -24.82 0.27 3.66
N ALA A 266 -25.16 -0.16 2.44
CA ALA A 266 -26.55 -0.37 2.03
C ALA A 266 -27.27 -1.51 2.78
N LYS A 267 -26.54 -2.44 3.40
CA LYS A 267 -27.09 -3.61 4.10
C LYS A 267 -26.95 -3.51 5.62
N GLY A 268 -26.08 -2.64 6.12
CA GLY A 268 -25.73 -2.57 7.54
C GLY A 268 -25.02 -3.82 8.07
N VAL A 269 -24.50 -4.69 7.18
CA VAL A 269 -23.89 -5.97 7.53
C VAL A 269 -22.37 -5.77 7.70
N PRO A 270 -21.77 -6.27 8.81
CA PRO A 270 -20.31 -6.23 8.98
C PRO A 270 -19.59 -6.85 7.75
N ALA A 271 -18.55 -6.22 7.27
CA ALA A 271 -17.82 -6.70 6.09
C ALA A 271 -17.29 -8.14 6.24
N LYS A 272 -16.92 -8.55 7.47
CA LYS A 272 -16.49 -9.92 7.77
C LYS A 272 -17.58 -10.98 7.56
N ASP A 273 -18.87 -10.58 7.66
CA ASP A 273 -20.03 -11.46 7.56
C ASP A 273 -20.65 -11.42 6.14
N CYS A 274 -20.10 -10.60 5.24
CA CYS A 274 -20.46 -10.56 3.83
C CYS A 274 -19.89 -11.78 3.07
N SER A 275 -20.49 -12.11 1.92
CA SER A 275 -19.93 -13.11 1.00
C SER A 275 -18.54 -12.69 0.48
N THR A 276 -17.73 -13.65 0.03
CA THR A 276 -16.39 -13.37 -0.50
C THR A 276 -16.40 -12.38 -1.67
N GLY A 277 -17.40 -12.49 -2.56
CA GLY A 277 -17.59 -11.55 -3.66
C GLY A 277 -17.95 -10.13 -3.19
N GLU A 278 -18.76 -9.99 -2.15
CA GLU A 278 -19.10 -8.70 -1.55
C GLU A 278 -17.91 -8.09 -0.82
N GLN A 279 -17.14 -8.92 -0.06
CA GLN A 279 -15.91 -8.47 0.61
C GLN A 279 -14.92 -7.90 -0.40
N LYS A 280 -14.74 -8.57 -1.54
CA LYS A 280 -13.86 -8.10 -2.61
C LYS A 280 -14.40 -6.82 -3.27
N ALA A 281 -15.71 -6.76 -3.54
CA ALA A 281 -16.35 -5.57 -4.09
C ALA A 281 -16.17 -4.34 -3.17
N LEU A 282 -16.25 -4.52 -1.84
CA LEU A 282 -15.96 -3.46 -0.87
C LEU A 282 -14.50 -2.99 -0.96
N LEU A 283 -13.54 -3.91 -1.11
CA LEU A 283 -12.12 -3.53 -1.26
C LEU A 283 -11.87 -2.76 -2.55
N VAL A 284 -12.44 -3.20 -3.66
CA VAL A 284 -12.36 -2.47 -4.94
C VAL A 284 -12.95 -1.08 -4.81
N SER A 285 -14.13 -0.97 -4.18
CA SER A 285 -14.80 0.31 -3.92
C SER A 285 -13.90 1.28 -3.15
N LEU A 286 -13.23 0.81 -2.10
CA LEU A 286 -12.32 1.65 -1.30
C LEU A 286 -11.11 2.13 -2.10
N ILE A 287 -10.54 1.28 -2.96
CA ILE A 287 -9.45 1.66 -3.85
C ILE A 287 -9.90 2.74 -4.85
N LEU A 288 -11.10 2.58 -5.43
CA LEU A 288 -11.67 3.55 -6.36
C LEU A 288 -12.05 4.87 -5.64
N ALA A 289 -12.59 4.80 -4.43
CA ALA A 289 -12.89 5.98 -3.62
C ALA A 289 -11.62 6.79 -3.31
N ASN A 290 -10.54 6.09 -2.92
CA ASN A 290 -9.25 6.75 -2.71
C ASN A 290 -8.72 7.38 -4.00
N ALA A 291 -8.85 6.70 -5.14
CA ALA A 291 -8.42 7.24 -6.42
C ALA A 291 -9.22 8.49 -6.83
N ARG A 292 -10.54 8.52 -6.58
CA ARG A 292 -11.38 9.69 -6.81
C ARG A 292 -10.99 10.87 -5.94
N ALA A 293 -10.79 10.63 -4.63
CA ALA A 293 -10.36 11.67 -3.69
C ALA A 293 -9.02 12.28 -4.11
N LEU A 294 -8.03 11.45 -4.45
CA LEU A 294 -6.72 11.95 -4.90
C LEU A 294 -6.79 12.69 -6.24
N ALA A 295 -7.66 12.26 -7.15
CA ALA A 295 -7.85 12.99 -8.42
C ALA A 295 -8.35 14.43 -8.16
N GLN A 296 -9.13 14.65 -7.11
CA GLN A 296 -9.63 15.96 -6.71
C GLN A 296 -8.60 16.77 -5.91
N ASP A 297 -8.02 16.20 -4.86
CA ASP A 297 -7.20 16.93 -3.89
C ASP A 297 -5.72 17.03 -4.30
N PHE A 298 -5.14 15.94 -4.80
CA PHE A 298 -3.78 15.91 -5.31
C PHE A 298 -3.69 16.36 -6.77
N GLY A 299 -4.81 16.34 -7.50
CA GLY A 299 -4.89 16.70 -8.91
C GLY A 299 -4.52 15.58 -9.88
N ALA A 300 -4.28 14.36 -9.39
CA ALA A 300 -4.09 13.16 -10.20
C ALA A 300 -4.47 11.90 -9.39
N PRO A 301 -5.05 10.86 -10.03
CA PRO A 301 -5.29 9.57 -9.39
C PRO A 301 -3.94 8.88 -9.09
N PRO A 302 -3.91 7.92 -8.15
CA PRO A 302 -2.71 7.16 -7.84
C PRO A 302 -2.37 6.15 -8.95
N LEU A 303 -1.13 5.64 -8.94
CA LEU A 303 -0.81 4.38 -9.61
C LEU A 303 -1.57 3.25 -8.90
N LEU A 304 -2.37 2.50 -9.64
CA LEU A 304 -3.15 1.38 -9.12
C LEU A 304 -2.50 0.05 -9.51
N LEU A 305 -2.28 -0.84 -8.53
CA LEU A 305 -1.73 -2.18 -8.78
C LEU A 305 -2.80 -3.21 -8.40
N LEU A 306 -3.38 -3.86 -9.38
CA LEU A 306 -4.52 -4.77 -9.23
C LEU A 306 -4.10 -6.19 -9.63
N ASP A 307 -3.63 -6.97 -8.64
CA ASP A 307 -3.16 -8.34 -8.89
C ASP A 307 -4.33 -9.33 -8.88
N GLU A 308 -4.60 -9.94 -10.02
CA GLU A 308 -5.68 -10.92 -10.24
C GLU A 308 -7.09 -10.44 -9.86
N VAL A 309 -7.30 -9.12 -9.70
CA VAL A 309 -8.59 -8.57 -9.26
C VAL A 309 -9.69 -8.87 -10.28
N ALA A 310 -9.38 -8.73 -11.56
CA ALA A 310 -10.32 -8.93 -12.68
C ALA A 310 -10.81 -10.38 -12.79
N ALA A 311 -9.99 -11.35 -12.45
CA ALA A 311 -10.31 -12.79 -12.58
C ALA A 311 -11.46 -13.23 -11.66
N HIS A 312 -11.70 -12.50 -10.58
CA HIS A 312 -12.71 -12.82 -9.58
C HIS A 312 -13.97 -11.95 -9.66
N LEU A 313 -14.06 -11.08 -10.65
CA LEU A 313 -15.22 -10.26 -10.92
C LEU A 313 -16.04 -10.88 -12.08
N ASP A 314 -17.37 -10.81 -11.99
CA ASP A 314 -18.24 -11.07 -13.14
C ASP A 314 -17.94 -10.06 -14.28
N ALA A 315 -18.44 -10.36 -15.47
CA ALA A 315 -18.15 -9.57 -16.67
C ALA A 315 -18.59 -8.11 -16.53
N ASP A 316 -19.74 -7.87 -15.92
CA ASP A 316 -20.32 -6.53 -15.79
C ASP A 316 -19.52 -5.68 -14.80
N ARG A 317 -19.18 -6.24 -13.63
CA ARG A 317 -18.34 -5.55 -12.64
C ARG A 317 -16.94 -5.31 -13.14
N ARG A 318 -16.39 -6.24 -13.93
CA ARG A 318 -15.07 -6.08 -14.54
C ARG A 318 -15.06 -4.94 -15.55
N ALA A 319 -16.07 -4.87 -16.42
CA ALA A 319 -16.24 -3.77 -17.36
C ALA A 319 -16.39 -2.42 -16.62
N ALA A 320 -17.24 -2.38 -15.59
CA ALA A 320 -17.42 -1.18 -14.76
C ALA A 320 -16.11 -0.74 -14.08
N LEU A 321 -15.29 -1.68 -13.55
CA LEU A 321 -13.99 -1.37 -12.98
C LEU A 321 -13.08 -0.69 -14.00
N TYR A 322 -13.01 -1.23 -15.21
CA TYR A 322 -12.16 -0.68 -16.27
C TYR A 322 -12.64 0.69 -16.74
N ASP A 323 -13.95 0.87 -16.85
CA ASP A 323 -14.53 2.15 -17.24
C ASP A 323 -14.22 3.24 -16.20
N GLU A 324 -14.34 2.93 -14.91
CA GLU A 324 -14.01 3.86 -13.85
C GLU A 324 -12.50 4.19 -13.82
N ILE A 325 -11.61 3.20 -13.98
CA ILE A 325 -10.16 3.40 -14.07
C ILE A 325 -9.81 4.33 -15.23
N CYS A 326 -10.40 4.07 -16.41
CA CYS A 326 -10.17 4.89 -17.59
C CYS A 326 -10.74 6.30 -17.45
N ALA A 327 -11.94 6.44 -16.87
CA ALA A 327 -12.56 7.74 -16.61
C ALA A 327 -11.78 8.60 -15.62
N LEU A 328 -11.15 7.97 -14.61
CA LEU A 328 -10.25 8.64 -13.69
C LEU A 328 -8.91 9.04 -14.32
N GLY A 329 -8.54 8.46 -15.46
CA GLY A 329 -7.21 8.63 -16.06
C GLY A 329 -6.09 7.99 -15.22
N ALA A 330 -6.41 6.96 -14.45
CA ALA A 330 -5.44 6.26 -13.61
C ALA A 330 -4.60 5.27 -14.42
N GLN A 331 -3.28 5.31 -14.29
CA GLN A 331 -2.45 4.22 -14.78
C GLN A 331 -2.57 3.02 -13.83
N ALA A 332 -3.47 2.09 -14.19
CA ALA A 332 -3.68 0.86 -13.44
C ALA A 332 -2.88 -0.29 -14.05
N TRP A 333 -2.08 -0.96 -13.25
CA TRP A 333 -1.33 -2.15 -13.60
C TRP A 333 -2.12 -3.38 -13.15
N MET A 334 -2.62 -4.14 -14.10
CA MET A 334 -3.54 -5.25 -13.84
C MET A 334 -2.96 -6.56 -14.34
N THR A 335 -3.08 -7.63 -13.57
CA THR A 335 -2.62 -8.96 -13.95
C THR A 335 -3.78 -9.91 -14.23
N GLY A 336 -3.58 -10.82 -15.18
CA GLY A 336 -4.52 -11.88 -15.53
C GLY A 336 -3.81 -13.07 -16.16
N THR A 337 -4.52 -14.18 -16.32
CA THR A 337 -3.98 -15.40 -16.95
C THR A 337 -4.01 -15.33 -18.47
N GLU A 338 -4.94 -14.59 -19.04
CA GLU A 338 -5.20 -14.52 -20.49
C GLU A 338 -5.72 -13.14 -20.89
N THR A 339 -5.58 -12.80 -22.17
CA THR A 339 -5.99 -11.51 -22.74
C THR A 339 -7.50 -11.29 -22.67
N ALA A 340 -8.31 -12.35 -22.78
CA ALA A 340 -9.77 -12.27 -22.74
C ALA A 340 -10.33 -11.59 -21.47
N LEU A 341 -9.58 -11.64 -20.36
CA LEU A 341 -9.92 -10.91 -19.14
C LEU A 341 -9.96 -9.39 -19.36
N PHE A 342 -9.24 -8.89 -20.35
CA PHE A 342 -9.05 -7.45 -20.62
C PHE A 342 -9.76 -6.97 -21.90
N ASP A 343 -10.59 -7.81 -22.54
CA ASP A 343 -11.24 -7.48 -23.82
C ASP A 343 -12.06 -6.18 -23.76
N SER A 344 -12.74 -5.92 -22.65
CA SER A 344 -13.51 -4.68 -22.47
C SER A 344 -12.66 -3.41 -22.34
N LEU A 345 -11.34 -3.52 -22.13
CA LEU A 345 -10.42 -2.38 -22.23
C LEU A 345 -10.11 -2.00 -23.68
N GLY A 346 -10.05 -2.97 -24.59
CA GLY A 346 -9.73 -2.73 -26.01
C GLY A 346 -8.41 -1.94 -26.14
N ASN A 347 -8.45 -0.87 -26.92
CA ASN A 347 -7.29 0.01 -27.13
C ASN A 347 -7.05 1.05 -26.00
N ARG A 348 -7.86 1.00 -24.93
CA ARG A 348 -7.69 1.89 -23.77
C ARG A 348 -6.55 1.47 -22.83
N ALA A 349 -5.91 0.33 -23.07
CA ALA A 349 -4.79 -0.17 -22.28
C ALA A 349 -3.59 -0.50 -23.16
N GLN A 350 -2.41 -0.56 -22.55
CA GLN A 350 -1.24 -1.22 -23.09
C GLN A 350 -1.21 -2.68 -22.63
N TYR A 351 -0.81 -3.58 -23.50
CA TYR A 351 -0.77 -5.00 -23.22
C TYR A 351 0.67 -5.49 -23.10
N VAL A 352 0.94 -6.28 -22.07
CA VAL A 352 2.25 -6.88 -21.82
C VAL A 352 2.07 -8.37 -21.60
N GLU A 353 2.64 -9.17 -22.49
CA GLU A 353 2.72 -10.61 -22.32
C GLU A 353 3.92 -10.97 -21.44
N VAL A 354 3.71 -11.83 -20.44
CA VAL A 354 4.77 -12.32 -19.58
C VAL A 354 4.83 -13.84 -19.69
N THR A 355 6.00 -14.34 -20.10
CA THR A 355 6.28 -15.76 -20.24
C THR A 355 7.44 -16.15 -19.32
N ASP A 356 7.48 -17.43 -18.96
CA ASP A 356 8.62 -18.02 -18.22
C ASP A 356 9.24 -19.13 -19.04
N THR A 357 10.56 -19.13 -19.09
CA THR A 357 11.35 -20.22 -19.66
C THR A 357 12.47 -20.56 -18.69
N ASP A 358 12.39 -21.73 -18.09
CA ASP A 358 13.37 -22.23 -17.12
C ASP A 358 13.67 -21.26 -15.95
N GLY A 359 12.60 -20.62 -15.40
CA GLY A 359 12.71 -19.66 -14.30
C GLY A 359 13.25 -18.29 -14.71
N LEU A 360 13.26 -17.98 -16.01
CA LEU A 360 13.55 -16.67 -16.57
C LEU A 360 12.27 -16.04 -17.12
N SER A 361 11.77 -15.04 -16.45
CA SER A 361 10.62 -14.28 -16.94
C SER A 361 11.02 -13.29 -18.01
N THR A 362 10.25 -13.26 -19.08
CA THR A 362 10.36 -12.28 -20.18
C THR A 362 9.06 -11.49 -20.27
N ALA A 363 9.16 -10.16 -20.35
CA ALA A 363 8.02 -9.26 -20.53
C ALA A 363 8.09 -8.62 -21.92
N ARG A 364 7.05 -8.82 -22.74
CA ARG A 364 6.95 -8.33 -24.12
C ARG A 364 5.73 -7.41 -24.26
N PRO A 365 5.90 -6.12 -24.55
CA PRO A 365 4.81 -5.25 -25.01
C PRO A 365 4.24 -5.74 -26.35
N LEU A 366 2.91 -5.62 -26.51
CA LEU A 366 2.18 -5.95 -27.74
C LEU A 366 1.73 -4.70 -28.47
#